data_3f3d8e5a59bea46c504e56a89f7a9cf9
#
_entry.id   3f3d8e5a59bea46c504e56a89f7a9cf9
#
_cell.length_a   1.000
_cell.length_b   1.000
_cell.length_c   1.000
_cell.angle_alpha   90.00
_cell.angle_beta   90.00
_cell.angle_gamma   90.00
#
_symmetry.space_group_name_H-M   'P 1'
#
loop_
_entity.id
_entity.type
_entity.pdbx_description
1 polymer ?
#
loop_
_entity_poly.entity_id
_entity_poly.type
_entity_poly.pdbx_seq_one_letter_code
_entity_poly.pdbx_strand_id
1 'polypeptide(L)'
;MASTEQGGTDQTDRGLRKDYFNSSGVTKFIPPVFKLLEMAVAIICIGLIDDPANNSRFRVFMTARTTALAYSTFVPFLILSVIYLFGKVLRENVPWKLQSLLNLTAFIMYLATAACILSDWSETKNRNYWPPNTQRMDFQCGAGALAIIGALLYLIDLVVTVRLGIKGDIE
;
A
#
# COMPACT_ATOMS: atom_id res chain seq x y z
N MET A 1 2.55 66.53 5.58
CA MET A 1 3.40 65.50 4.94
C MET A 1 3.36 64.25 5.83
N ALA A 2 2.47 63.31 5.51
CA ALA A 2 2.51 61.94 6.06
C ALA A 2 1.44 61.12 5.36
N SER A 3 1.78 60.51 4.27
CA SER A 3 0.96 59.47 3.63
C SER A 3 1.85 58.75 2.60
N THR A 4 2.39 57.61 2.95
CA THR A 4 2.82 56.55 2.02
C THR A 4 3.58 55.49 2.83
N GLU A 5 2.87 54.49 3.39
CA GLU A 5 3.44 53.19 3.72
C GLU A 5 2.35 52.17 4.17
N GLN A 6 1.34 51.96 3.36
CA GLN A 6 0.35 50.91 3.65
C GLN A 6 0.13 49.91 2.48
N GLY A 7 0.96 49.94 1.43
CA GLY A 7 0.78 49.08 0.23
C GLY A 7 1.55 47.77 0.17
N GLY A 8 2.50 47.53 1.09
CA GLY A 8 3.45 46.43 0.94
C GLY A 8 3.06 45.11 1.65
N THR A 9 2.24 45.17 2.68
CA THR A 9 1.92 43.99 3.52
C THR A 9 0.78 43.14 2.96
N ASP A 10 -0.12 43.70 2.19
CA ASP A 10 -1.34 43.03 1.71
C ASP A 10 -1.06 42.07 0.52
N GLN A 11 -0.03 42.33 -0.29
CA GLN A 11 0.36 41.43 -1.39
C GLN A 11 1.13 40.20 -0.91
N THR A 12 1.97 40.34 0.12
CA THR A 12 2.74 39.23 0.70
C THR A 12 1.81 38.26 1.42
N ASP A 13 0.80 38.79 2.11
CA ASP A 13 -0.18 37.99 2.86
C ASP A 13 -1.12 37.21 1.92
N ARG A 14 -1.47 37.79 0.76
CA ARG A 14 -2.27 37.10 -0.27
C ARG A 14 -1.50 36.01 -1.00
N GLY A 15 -0.19 36.17 -1.18
CA GLY A 15 0.70 35.15 -1.73
C GLY A 15 0.81 33.94 -0.82
N LEU A 16 1.15 34.18 0.45
CA LEU A 16 1.26 33.14 1.48
C LEU A 16 -0.06 32.40 1.70
N ARG A 17 -1.19 33.11 1.66
CA ARG A 17 -2.52 32.51 1.80
C ARG A 17 -2.92 31.63 0.60
N LYS A 18 -2.52 31.99 -0.62
CA LYS A 18 -2.76 31.18 -1.82
C LYS A 18 -1.92 29.89 -1.80
N ASP A 19 -0.66 29.98 -1.37
CA ASP A 19 0.23 28.82 -1.28
C ASP A 19 -0.23 27.86 -0.16
N TYR A 20 -0.72 28.40 0.95
CA TYR A 20 -1.31 27.61 2.05
C TYR A 20 -2.60 26.90 1.62
N PHE A 21 -3.46 27.57 0.84
CA PHE A 21 -4.73 27.01 0.35
C PHE A 21 -4.52 25.93 -0.73
N ASN A 22 -3.51 26.10 -1.56
CA ASN A 22 -3.16 25.14 -2.61
C ASN A 22 -2.44 23.90 -2.01
N SER A 23 -1.58 24.09 -1.03
CA SER A 23 -0.92 23.02 -0.27
C SER A 23 -1.92 22.17 0.52
N SER A 24 -2.91 22.80 1.17
CA SER A 24 -3.95 22.10 1.91
C SER A 24 -4.86 21.23 1.04
N GLY A 25 -5.12 21.63 -0.21
CA GLY A 25 -5.92 20.85 -1.15
C GLY A 25 -5.20 19.57 -1.60
N VAL A 26 -3.94 19.66 -1.98
CA VAL A 26 -3.13 18.51 -2.43
C VAL A 26 -2.92 17.51 -1.31
N THR A 27 -2.67 17.97 -0.09
CA THR A 27 -2.42 17.11 1.08
C THR A 27 -3.62 16.21 1.42
N LYS A 28 -4.86 16.67 1.16
CA LYS A 28 -6.08 15.87 1.39
C LYS A 28 -6.28 14.74 0.39
N PHE A 29 -5.70 14.84 -0.81
CA PHE A 29 -5.81 13.82 -1.85
C PHE A 29 -4.73 12.73 -1.77
N ILE A 30 -3.64 12.97 -1.04
CA ILE A 30 -2.53 12.04 -0.93
C ILE A 30 -2.95 10.68 -0.31
N PRO A 31 -3.62 10.61 0.85
CA PRO A 31 -3.99 9.34 1.46
C PRO A 31 -4.90 8.45 0.60
N PRO A 32 -5.98 8.96 -0.05
CA PRO A 32 -6.82 8.11 -0.89
C PRO A 32 -6.09 7.58 -2.13
N VAL A 33 -5.12 8.32 -2.69
CA VAL A 33 -4.31 7.84 -3.82
C VAL A 33 -3.44 6.67 -3.42
N PHE A 34 -2.80 6.71 -2.23
CA PHE A 34 -2.05 5.56 -1.72
C PHE A 34 -2.94 4.34 -1.54
N LYS A 35 -4.15 4.50 -1.01
CA LYS A 35 -5.11 3.39 -0.83
C LYS A 35 -5.56 2.77 -2.16
N LEU A 36 -5.70 3.57 -3.22
CA LEU A 36 -5.97 3.04 -4.57
C LEU A 36 -4.79 2.23 -5.11
N LEU A 37 -3.54 2.69 -4.90
CA LEU A 37 -2.35 1.95 -5.30
C LEU A 37 -2.19 0.65 -4.52
N GLU A 38 -2.39 0.66 -3.20
CA GLU A 38 -2.38 -0.52 -2.34
C GLU A 38 -3.42 -1.55 -2.78
N MET A 39 -4.64 -1.09 -3.10
CA MET A 39 -5.71 -1.93 -3.63
C MET A 39 -5.33 -2.57 -4.97
N ALA A 40 -4.76 -1.80 -5.89
CA ALA A 40 -4.31 -2.31 -7.20
C ALA A 40 -3.22 -3.38 -7.02
N VAL A 41 -2.23 -3.14 -6.17
CA VAL A 41 -1.17 -4.11 -5.87
C VAL A 41 -1.75 -5.39 -5.25
N ALA A 42 -2.69 -5.27 -4.30
CA ALA A 42 -3.33 -6.42 -3.69
C ALA A 42 -4.09 -7.29 -4.71
N ILE A 43 -4.86 -6.67 -5.62
CA ILE A 43 -5.59 -7.37 -6.69
C ILE A 43 -4.63 -8.12 -7.61
N ILE A 44 -3.54 -7.46 -8.04
CA ILE A 44 -2.56 -8.07 -8.92
C ILE A 44 -1.84 -9.24 -8.20
N CYS A 45 -1.47 -9.07 -6.92
CA CYS A 45 -0.86 -10.13 -6.13
C CYS A 45 -1.77 -11.35 -5.99
N ILE A 46 -3.08 -11.15 -5.73
CA ILE A 46 -4.07 -12.24 -5.66
C ILE A 46 -4.13 -12.96 -7.00
N GLY A 47 -4.23 -12.24 -8.12
CA GLY A 47 -4.29 -12.84 -9.46
C GLY A 47 -3.02 -13.62 -9.83
N LEU A 48 -1.84 -13.14 -9.44
CA LEU A 48 -0.58 -13.83 -9.70
C LEU A 48 -0.38 -15.08 -8.82
N ILE A 49 -0.96 -15.11 -7.63
CA ILE A 49 -0.81 -16.23 -6.70
C ILE A 49 -1.78 -17.37 -6.97
N ASP A 50 -2.93 -17.10 -7.59
CA ASP A 50 -4.00 -18.08 -7.76
C ASP A 50 -3.50 -19.33 -8.50
N ASP A 51 -2.73 -19.19 -9.58
CA ASP A 51 -2.21 -20.32 -10.36
C ASP A 51 -1.09 -21.11 -9.63
N PRO A 52 -0.05 -20.49 -9.03
CA PRO A 52 0.92 -21.21 -8.20
C PRO A 52 0.34 -21.85 -6.94
N ALA A 53 -0.69 -21.26 -6.33
CA ALA A 53 -1.36 -21.80 -5.15
C ALA A 53 -2.17 -23.06 -5.48
N ASN A 54 -2.66 -23.20 -6.72
CA ASN A 54 -3.39 -24.37 -7.18
C ASN A 54 -2.43 -25.53 -7.51
N ASN A 55 -1.91 -26.16 -6.47
CA ASN A 55 -0.95 -27.25 -6.58
C ASN A 55 -1.56 -28.51 -7.22
N SER A 56 -0.82 -29.17 -8.13
CA SER A 56 -1.17 -30.49 -8.63
C SER A 56 -0.65 -31.60 -7.69
N ARG A 57 -1.20 -32.82 -7.80
CA ARG A 57 -0.76 -33.97 -7.02
C ARG A 57 0.75 -34.27 -7.14
N PHE A 58 1.37 -33.85 -8.24
CA PHE A 58 2.77 -34.14 -8.55
C PHE A 58 3.71 -32.94 -8.40
N ARG A 59 3.15 -31.72 -8.20
CA ARG A 59 3.95 -30.48 -8.18
C ARG A 59 3.39 -29.53 -7.14
N VAL A 60 4.22 -29.22 -6.16
CA VAL A 60 3.94 -28.23 -5.14
C VAL A 60 4.82 -27.02 -5.43
N PHE A 61 4.23 -25.92 -5.89
CA PHE A 61 4.94 -24.67 -6.16
C PHE A 61 4.98 -23.79 -4.90
N MET A 62 3.91 -23.80 -4.13
CA MET A 62 3.83 -23.07 -2.86
C MET A 62 3.40 -24.02 -1.75
N THR A 63 3.96 -23.84 -0.57
CA THR A 63 3.51 -24.58 0.62
C THR A 63 2.11 -24.11 1.02
N ALA A 64 1.30 -25.00 1.61
CA ALA A 64 -0.03 -24.65 2.11
C ALA A 64 0.02 -23.50 3.14
N ARG A 65 1.11 -23.40 3.90
CA ARG A 65 1.33 -22.33 4.89
C ARG A 65 1.54 -20.98 4.20
N THR A 66 2.40 -20.93 3.18
CA THR A 66 2.66 -19.72 2.38
C THR A 66 1.40 -19.27 1.66
N THR A 67 0.64 -20.19 1.06
CA THR A 67 -0.63 -19.90 0.42
C THR A 67 -1.63 -19.29 1.40
N ALA A 68 -1.82 -19.91 2.57
CA ALA A 68 -2.70 -19.40 3.61
C ALA A 68 -2.26 -18.00 4.09
N LEU A 69 -0.95 -17.78 4.32
CA LEU A 69 -0.41 -16.49 4.71
C LEU A 69 -0.65 -15.44 3.64
N ALA A 70 -0.45 -15.76 2.37
CA ALA A 70 -0.64 -14.84 1.26
C ALA A 70 -2.11 -14.37 1.15
N TYR A 71 -3.06 -15.30 1.16
CA TYR A 71 -4.48 -14.93 1.11
C TYR A 71 -4.92 -14.19 2.39
N SER A 72 -4.44 -14.59 3.57
CA SER A 72 -4.73 -13.89 4.82
C SER A 72 -4.11 -12.50 4.90
N THR A 73 -3.12 -12.19 4.06
CA THR A 73 -2.54 -10.85 3.92
C THR A 73 -3.27 -10.03 2.87
N PHE A 74 -3.32 -10.50 1.63
CA PHE A 74 -3.80 -9.68 0.52
C PHE A 74 -5.30 -9.39 0.59
N VAL A 75 -6.13 -10.38 0.94
CA VAL A 75 -7.59 -10.21 0.96
C VAL A 75 -8.07 -9.26 2.07
N PRO A 76 -7.65 -9.40 3.34
CA PRO A 76 -8.09 -8.47 4.38
C PRO A 76 -7.64 -7.03 4.13
N PHE A 77 -6.39 -6.82 3.67
CA PHE A 77 -5.91 -5.47 3.41
C PHE A 77 -6.54 -4.85 2.16
N LEU A 78 -6.94 -5.65 1.17
CA LEU A 78 -7.79 -5.21 0.07
C LEU A 78 -9.14 -4.70 0.60
N ILE A 79 -9.82 -5.49 1.45
CA ILE A 79 -11.11 -5.11 2.05
C ILE A 79 -10.97 -3.84 2.89
N LEU A 80 -9.92 -3.73 3.71
CA LEU A 80 -9.66 -2.55 4.53
C LEU A 80 -9.43 -1.30 3.68
N SER A 81 -8.71 -1.41 2.56
CA SER A 81 -8.51 -0.30 1.61
C SER A 81 -9.82 0.14 0.98
N VAL A 82 -10.69 -0.81 0.62
CA VAL A 82 -12.04 -0.51 0.10
C VAL A 82 -12.89 0.19 1.16
N ILE A 83 -12.92 -0.32 2.40
CA ILE A 83 -13.68 0.29 3.52
C ILE A 83 -13.19 1.71 3.76
N TYR A 84 -11.86 1.94 3.75
CA TYR A 84 -11.29 3.28 3.90
C TYR A 84 -11.76 4.25 2.82
N LEU A 85 -11.75 3.81 1.55
CA LEU A 85 -12.23 4.63 0.44
C LEU A 85 -13.73 4.96 0.57
N PHE A 86 -14.56 3.99 0.97
CA PHE A 86 -15.97 4.23 1.24
C PHE A 86 -16.18 5.20 2.42
N GLY A 87 -15.42 5.07 3.50
CA GLY A 87 -15.46 6.02 4.61
C GLY A 87 -15.18 7.46 4.17
N LYS A 88 -14.19 7.64 3.28
CA LYS A 88 -13.91 8.97 2.70
C LYS A 88 -15.05 9.52 1.84
N VAL A 89 -15.75 8.67 1.09
CA VAL A 89 -16.95 9.07 0.30
C VAL A 89 -18.08 9.49 1.24
N LEU A 90 -18.26 8.79 2.36
CA LEU A 90 -19.26 9.10 3.38
C LEU A 90 -18.87 10.30 4.28
N ARG A 91 -17.70 10.90 4.03
CA ARG A 91 -17.12 11.99 4.83
C ARG A 91 -16.85 11.62 6.30
N GLU A 92 -16.72 10.34 6.60
CA GLU A 92 -16.26 9.86 7.89
C GLU A 92 -14.73 9.75 7.89
N ASN A 93 -14.08 10.34 8.88
CA ASN A 93 -12.63 10.27 9.02
C ASN A 93 -12.24 9.14 9.97
N VAL A 94 -11.38 8.24 9.49
CA VAL A 94 -10.74 7.24 10.34
C VAL A 94 -9.67 7.96 11.19
N PRO A 95 -9.62 7.72 12.52
CA PRO A 95 -8.59 8.31 13.36
C PRO A 95 -7.19 7.98 12.84
N TRP A 96 -6.32 8.97 12.68
CA TRP A 96 -4.98 8.79 12.12
C TRP A 96 -4.13 7.75 12.88
N LYS A 97 -4.33 7.63 14.20
CA LYS A 97 -3.64 6.62 15.03
C LYS A 97 -4.00 5.20 14.63
N LEU A 98 -5.30 4.94 14.40
CA LEU A 98 -5.79 3.63 13.97
C LEU A 98 -5.27 3.31 12.56
N GLN A 99 -5.32 4.27 11.64
CA GLN A 99 -4.79 4.10 10.29
C GLN A 99 -3.30 3.82 10.29
N SER A 100 -2.52 4.52 11.12
CA SER A 100 -1.07 4.25 11.26
C SER A 100 -0.80 2.84 11.77
N LEU A 101 -1.57 2.35 12.73
CA LEU A 101 -1.45 0.99 13.24
C LEU A 101 -1.77 -0.05 12.15
N LEU A 102 -2.83 0.17 11.39
CA LEU A 102 -3.20 -0.71 10.26
C LEU A 102 -2.13 -0.73 9.18
N ASN A 103 -1.57 0.42 8.80
CA ASN A 103 -0.50 0.51 7.81
C ASN A 103 0.79 -0.18 8.30
N LEU A 104 1.13 -0.06 9.59
CA LEU A 104 2.27 -0.77 10.17
C LEU A 104 2.06 -2.28 10.13
N THR A 105 0.88 -2.75 10.50
CA THR A 105 0.53 -4.18 10.44
C THR A 105 0.58 -4.70 9.01
N ALA A 106 0.04 -3.95 8.05
CA ALA A 106 0.09 -4.28 6.64
C ALA A 106 1.53 -4.39 6.13
N PHE A 107 2.37 -3.42 6.45
CA PHE A 107 3.80 -3.44 6.11
C PHE A 107 4.48 -4.72 6.56
N ILE A 108 4.31 -5.10 7.84
CA ILE A 108 4.91 -6.31 8.41
C ILE A 108 4.37 -7.57 7.73
N MET A 109 3.05 -7.65 7.53
CA MET A 109 2.41 -8.80 6.91
C MET A 109 2.81 -8.97 5.44
N TYR A 110 2.86 -7.90 4.66
CA TYR A 110 3.31 -7.93 3.26
C TYR A 110 4.77 -8.35 3.16
N LEU A 111 5.64 -7.85 4.04
CA LEU A 111 7.05 -8.21 4.06
C LEU A 111 7.25 -9.69 4.40
N ALA A 112 6.55 -10.20 5.43
CA ALA A 112 6.58 -11.61 5.80
C ALA A 112 6.07 -12.51 4.66
N THR A 113 4.97 -12.12 4.03
CA THR A 113 4.39 -12.86 2.89
C THR A 113 5.35 -12.88 1.70
N ALA A 114 5.95 -11.74 1.36
CA ALA A 114 6.95 -11.67 0.30
C ALA A 114 8.13 -12.61 0.56
N ALA A 115 8.66 -12.61 1.78
CA ALA A 115 9.77 -13.48 2.17
C ALA A 115 9.40 -14.96 2.02
N CYS A 116 8.22 -15.37 2.46
CA CYS A 116 7.75 -16.76 2.34
C CYS A 116 7.54 -17.16 0.86
N ILE A 117 6.94 -16.30 0.04
CA ILE A 117 6.72 -16.57 -1.40
C ILE A 117 8.05 -16.73 -2.13
N LEU A 118 9.01 -15.84 -1.88
CA LEU A 118 10.32 -15.89 -2.52
C LEU A 118 11.16 -17.06 -2.02
N SER A 119 11.02 -17.46 -0.75
CA SER A 119 11.64 -18.67 -0.21
C SER A 119 11.13 -19.92 -0.92
N ASP A 120 9.80 -20.08 -1.03
CA ASP A 120 9.18 -21.20 -1.75
C ASP A 120 9.58 -21.21 -3.24
N TRP A 121 9.66 -20.04 -3.87
CA TRP A 121 10.12 -19.90 -5.25
C TRP A 121 11.56 -20.37 -5.42
N SER A 122 12.47 -19.96 -4.54
CA SER A 122 13.88 -20.36 -4.57
C SER A 122 14.04 -21.87 -4.39
N GLU A 123 13.29 -22.46 -3.46
CA GLU A 123 13.28 -23.89 -3.24
C GLU A 123 12.74 -24.65 -4.44
N THR A 124 11.65 -24.17 -5.04
CA THR A 124 11.03 -24.78 -6.21
C THR A 124 11.94 -24.70 -7.43
N LYS A 125 12.66 -23.61 -7.63
CA LYS A 125 13.62 -23.41 -8.71
C LYS A 125 14.75 -24.44 -8.67
N ASN A 126 15.18 -24.83 -7.50
CA ASN A 126 16.25 -25.81 -7.29
C ASN A 126 15.79 -27.26 -7.48
N ARG A 127 14.48 -27.51 -7.58
CA ARG A 127 13.91 -28.82 -7.87
C ARG A 127 13.81 -29.00 -9.38
N ASN A 128 14.50 -30.01 -9.91
CA ASN A 128 14.44 -30.36 -11.35
C ASN A 128 13.09 -30.99 -11.69
N TYR A 129 12.10 -30.18 -12.06
CA TYR A 129 10.83 -30.68 -12.59
C TYR A 129 10.91 -30.90 -14.10
N TRP A 130 10.44 -32.06 -14.57
CA TRP A 130 10.30 -32.37 -15.98
C TRP A 130 8.82 -32.67 -16.32
N PRO A 131 8.21 -32.01 -17.32
CA PRO A 131 8.67 -30.83 -18.05
C PRO A 131 8.70 -29.57 -17.20
N PRO A 132 9.58 -28.61 -17.48
CA PRO A 132 9.68 -27.38 -16.70
C PRO A 132 8.40 -26.53 -16.85
N ASN A 133 7.84 -26.06 -15.74
CA ASN A 133 6.71 -25.14 -15.74
C ASN A 133 7.19 -23.76 -15.29
N THR A 134 7.79 -23.02 -16.22
CA THR A 134 8.40 -21.71 -15.96
C THR A 134 7.35 -20.65 -15.64
N GLN A 135 6.19 -20.69 -16.31
CA GLN A 135 5.14 -19.66 -16.16
C GLN A 135 4.64 -19.54 -14.73
N ARG A 136 4.36 -20.64 -14.03
CA ARG A 136 3.92 -20.60 -12.62
C ARG A 136 5.00 -20.09 -11.70
N MET A 137 6.26 -20.41 -11.99
CA MET A 137 7.41 -19.91 -11.23
C MET A 137 7.60 -18.41 -11.43
N ASP A 138 7.38 -17.91 -12.66
CA ASP A 138 7.46 -16.48 -12.97
C ASP A 138 6.33 -15.71 -12.26
N PHE A 139 5.12 -16.25 -12.22
CA PHE A 139 4.01 -15.68 -11.48
C PHE A 139 4.28 -15.62 -9.97
N GLN A 140 4.85 -16.69 -9.41
CA GLN A 140 5.23 -16.74 -8.01
C GLN A 140 6.31 -15.71 -7.67
N CYS A 141 7.34 -15.60 -8.50
CA CYS A 141 8.39 -14.59 -8.36
C CYS A 141 7.81 -13.16 -8.47
N GLY A 142 6.94 -12.95 -9.47
CA GLY A 142 6.25 -11.68 -9.68
C GLY A 142 5.39 -11.27 -8.49
N ALA A 143 4.63 -12.21 -7.92
CA ALA A 143 3.83 -11.97 -6.72
C ALA A 143 4.69 -11.59 -5.51
N GLY A 144 5.81 -12.28 -5.30
CA GLY A 144 6.76 -11.95 -4.24
C GLY A 144 7.37 -10.57 -4.40
N ALA A 145 7.80 -10.20 -5.61
CA ALA A 145 8.34 -8.89 -5.91
C ALA A 145 7.29 -7.77 -5.71
N LEU A 146 6.06 -7.98 -6.19
CA LEU A 146 4.97 -7.02 -5.98
C LEU A 146 4.55 -6.90 -4.52
N ALA A 147 4.65 -7.97 -3.74
CA ALA A 147 4.41 -7.90 -2.30
C ALA A 147 5.45 -7.03 -1.58
N ILE A 148 6.72 -7.02 -2.01
CA ILE A 148 7.73 -6.08 -1.51
C ILE A 148 7.35 -4.64 -1.87
N ILE A 149 6.93 -4.38 -3.11
CA ILE A 149 6.48 -3.06 -3.54
C ILE A 149 5.27 -2.62 -2.70
N GLY A 150 4.32 -3.52 -2.44
CA GLY A 150 3.18 -3.28 -1.55
C GLY A 150 3.62 -2.92 -0.14
N ALA A 151 4.57 -3.65 0.44
CA ALA A 151 5.14 -3.33 1.75
C ALA A 151 5.74 -1.91 1.78
N LEU A 152 6.50 -1.51 0.75
CA LEU A 152 7.06 -0.16 0.65
C LEU A 152 5.97 0.91 0.54
N LEU A 153 4.88 0.67 -0.20
CA LEU A 153 3.75 1.58 -0.29
C LEU A 153 3.10 1.79 1.09
N TYR A 154 2.84 0.72 1.85
CA TYR A 154 2.31 0.82 3.21
C TYR A 154 3.26 1.55 4.16
N LEU A 155 4.58 1.37 4.01
CA LEU A 155 5.57 2.11 4.81
C LEU A 155 5.54 3.61 4.49
N ILE A 156 5.45 3.98 3.22
CA ILE A 156 5.36 5.38 2.79
C ILE A 156 4.04 5.99 3.30
N ASP A 157 2.90 5.29 3.14
CA ASP A 157 1.61 5.75 3.64
C ASP A 157 1.61 5.91 5.17
N LEU A 158 2.26 5.00 5.90
CA LEU A 158 2.47 5.10 7.34
C LEU A 158 3.19 6.41 7.71
N VAL A 159 4.32 6.69 7.05
CA VAL A 159 5.12 7.90 7.32
C VAL A 159 4.33 9.17 7.01
N VAL A 160 3.61 9.17 5.89
CA VAL A 160 2.76 10.30 5.49
C VAL A 160 1.63 10.51 6.50
N THR A 161 0.91 9.44 6.85
CA THR A 161 -0.21 9.50 7.81
C THR A 161 0.24 10.00 9.19
N VAL A 162 1.38 9.51 9.70
CA VAL A 162 1.93 9.97 10.99
C VAL A 162 2.33 11.45 10.92
N ARG A 163 3.00 11.88 9.85
CA ARG A 163 3.41 13.29 9.69
C ARG A 163 2.22 14.23 9.61
N LEU A 164 1.18 13.85 8.86
CA LEU A 164 -0.03 14.66 8.74
C LEU A 164 -0.85 14.66 10.04
N GLY A 165 -0.92 13.52 10.73
CA GLY A 165 -1.60 13.40 12.03
C GLY A 165 -0.95 14.25 13.13
N ILE A 166 0.39 14.33 13.17
CA ILE A 166 1.11 15.18 14.14
C ILE A 166 0.91 16.66 13.84
N LYS A 167 0.78 17.04 12.56
CA LYS A 167 0.51 18.44 12.16
C LYS A 167 -0.94 18.87 12.39
N GLY A 168 -1.84 17.96 12.75
CA GLY A 168 -3.27 18.26 12.91
C GLY A 168 -4.01 18.48 11.59
N ASP A 169 -3.41 18.10 10.45
CA ASP A 169 -4.02 18.28 9.13
C ASP A 169 -5.07 17.20 8.84
N ILE A 170 -5.13 16.13 9.67
CA ILE A 170 -6.07 15.00 9.58
C ILE A 170 -6.66 14.76 10.97
N GLU A 171 -7.83 15.31 11.24
CA GLU A 171 -8.73 14.91 12.32
C GLU A 171 -9.97 14.23 11.76
#